data_e65a842875706d39f3bd4bc31cee6f79
#
_entry.id   e65a842875706d39f3bd4bc31cee6f79
#
_cell.length_a   1.000
_cell.length_b   1.000
_cell.length_c   1.000
_cell.angle_alpha   90.00
_cell.angle_beta   90.00
_cell.angle_gamma   90.00
#
_symmetry.space_group_name_H-M   'P 1'
#
loop_
_entity.id
_entity.type
_entity.pdbx_description
1 polymer ?
#
loop_
_entity_poly.entity_id
_entity_poly.type
_entity_poly.pdbx_seq_one_letter_code
_entity_poly.pdbx_strand_id
1 'polypeptide(L)'
;DPAVQQEFYDRMKSISLRCSESMSEFASKIVERSVELLCHQPPCDFEVIAIGSIARGEATPYPDLEYIILIAHKTPEAMPFFELLALTTYFTIGNLGETKLSYMAIEELRSWFEDKSKNGFKIDGLLEGAGNIPTGNGSEAKKNHFIVTPQELADRYREVLHNPDPTESV
;
A
#
# COMPACT_ATOMS: atom_id res chain seq x y z
N ASP A 1 22.56 20.13 -21.91
CA ASP A 1 23.71 19.21 -22.00
C ASP A 1 23.24 17.81 -21.57
N PRO A 2 23.36 16.80 -22.44
CA PRO A 2 22.92 15.42 -22.14
C PRO A 2 23.58 14.85 -20.88
N ALA A 3 24.82 15.20 -20.59
CA ALA A 3 25.53 14.72 -19.40
C ALA A 3 24.90 15.25 -18.11
N VAL A 4 24.47 16.52 -18.08
CA VAL A 4 23.79 17.12 -16.94
C VAL A 4 22.41 16.50 -16.75
N GLN A 5 21.71 16.20 -17.83
CA GLN A 5 20.41 15.52 -17.77
C GLN A 5 20.55 14.10 -17.22
N GLN A 6 21.57 13.37 -17.64
CA GLN A 6 21.83 12.02 -17.14
C GLN A 6 22.20 12.04 -15.65
N GLU A 7 23.07 12.95 -15.23
CA GLU A 7 23.42 13.09 -13.81
C GLU A 7 22.19 13.42 -12.95
N PHE A 8 21.32 14.31 -13.41
CA PHE A 8 20.08 14.63 -12.73
C PHE A 8 19.17 13.40 -12.60
N TYR A 9 18.99 12.65 -13.70
CA TYR A 9 18.19 11.43 -13.71
C TYR A 9 18.73 10.40 -12.72
N ASP A 10 20.05 10.16 -12.71
CA ASP A 10 20.67 9.18 -11.82
C ASP A 10 20.52 9.58 -10.34
N ARG A 11 20.61 10.87 -10.03
CA ARG A 11 20.35 11.39 -8.68
C ARG A 11 18.89 11.19 -8.27
N MET A 12 17.93 11.53 -9.12
CA MET A 12 16.52 11.34 -8.85
C MET A 12 16.18 9.87 -8.63
N LYS A 13 16.68 8.98 -9.48
CA LYS A 13 16.52 7.54 -9.33
C LYS A 13 17.08 7.03 -8.00
N SER A 14 18.27 7.48 -7.61
CA SER A 14 18.88 7.13 -6.33
C SER A 14 18.05 7.60 -5.14
N ILE A 15 17.47 8.80 -5.19
CA ILE A 15 16.59 9.32 -4.15
C ILE A 15 15.32 8.47 -4.05
N SER A 16 14.65 8.19 -5.16
CA SER A 16 13.42 7.38 -5.18
C SER A 16 13.66 5.97 -4.65
N LEU A 17 14.78 5.35 -5.00
CA LEU A 17 15.13 4.03 -4.48
C LEU A 17 15.30 4.06 -2.96
N ARG A 18 16.05 5.03 -2.43
CA ARG A 18 16.23 5.19 -0.98
C ARG A 18 14.92 5.50 -0.25
N CYS A 19 14.03 6.29 -0.86
CA CYS A 19 12.69 6.51 -0.31
C CYS A 19 11.91 5.18 -0.24
N SER A 20 11.94 4.40 -1.31
CA SER A 20 11.25 3.09 -1.36
C SER A 20 11.77 2.13 -0.30
N GLU A 21 13.09 2.02 -0.13
CA GLU A 21 13.72 1.18 0.90
C GLU A 21 13.32 1.62 2.31
N SER A 22 13.42 2.93 2.61
CA SER A 22 13.05 3.49 3.91
C SER A 22 11.56 3.31 4.22
N MET A 23 10.70 3.51 3.23
CA MET A 23 9.26 3.35 3.38
C MET A 23 8.87 1.87 3.55
N SER A 24 9.54 0.96 2.85
CA SER A 24 9.34 -0.48 3.02
C SER A 24 9.73 -0.93 4.44
N GLU A 25 10.88 -0.48 4.95
CA GLU A 25 11.30 -0.77 6.33
C GLU A 25 10.33 -0.18 7.36
N PHE A 26 9.86 1.03 7.13
CA PHE A 26 8.89 1.68 8.00
C PHE A 26 7.55 0.95 8.02
N ALA A 27 7.03 0.56 6.84
CA ALA A 27 5.81 -0.23 6.72
C ALA A 27 5.92 -1.58 7.43
N SER A 28 7.07 -2.27 7.31
CA SER A 28 7.32 -3.52 8.01
C SER A 28 7.20 -3.37 9.53
N LYS A 29 7.78 -2.31 10.11
CA LYS A 29 7.66 -2.00 11.55
C LYS A 29 6.22 -1.72 11.98
N ILE A 30 5.43 -1.08 11.12
CA ILE A 30 3.99 -0.85 11.39
C ILE A 30 3.23 -2.19 11.42
N VAL A 31 3.51 -3.07 10.46
CA VAL A 31 2.87 -4.40 10.42
C VAL A 31 3.27 -5.24 11.63
N GLU A 32 4.55 -5.29 11.99
CA GLU A 32 5.04 -5.98 13.19
C GLU A 32 4.31 -5.47 14.44
N ARG A 33 4.23 -4.14 14.60
CA ARG A 33 3.49 -3.53 15.70
C ARG A 33 2.01 -3.87 15.68
N SER A 34 1.40 -3.94 14.52
CA SER A 34 0.01 -4.33 14.37
C SER A 34 -0.24 -5.78 14.80
N VAL A 35 0.66 -6.69 14.45
CA VAL A 35 0.61 -8.09 14.92
C VAL A 35 0.70 -8.17 16.46
N GLU A 36 1.64 -7.43 17.06
CA GLU A 36 1.76 -7.36 18.53
C GLU A 36 0.46 -6.89 19.20
N LEU A 37 -0.21 -5.86 18.63
CA LEU A 37 -1.44 -5.31 19.16
C LEU A 37 -2.62 -6.28 19.09
N LEU A 38 -2.61 -7.24 18.19
CA LEU A 38 -3.64 -8.26 18.12
C LEU A 38 -3.59 -9.25 19.28
N CYS A 39 -2.47 -9.35 20.00
CA CYS A 39 -2.26 -10.26 21.12
C CYS A 39 -2.56 -11.74 20.81
N HIS A 40 -2.57 -12.12 19.55
CA HIS A 40 -2.79 -13.47 19.06
C HIS A 40 -1.73 -13.84 18.04
N GLN A 41 -1.35 -15.13 18.05
CA GLN A 41 -0.43 -15.63 17.03
C GLN A 41 -1.14 -15.73 15.69
N PRO A 42 -0.45 -15.43 14.57
CA PRO A 42 -1.00 -15.66 13.25
C PRO A 42 -1.42 -17.13 13.08
N PRO A 43 -2.58 -17.39 12.48
CA PRO A 43 -3.12 -18.77 12.32
C PRO A 43 -2.35 -19.61 11.31
N CYS A 44 -1.55 -18.98 10.46
CA CYS A 44 -0.63 -19.64 9.52
C CYS A 44 0.50 -18.67 9.17
N ASP A 45 1.52 -19.18 8.48
CA ASP A 45 2.59 -18.37 7.94
C ASP A 45 2.03 -17.32 6.96
N PHE A 46 2.58 -16.13 7.02
CA PHE A 46 2.18 -15.02 6.16
C PHE A 46 3.36 -14.09 5.87
N GLU A 47 3.21 -13.31 4.81
CA GLU A 47 4.15 -12.26 4.40
C GLU A 47 3.37 -11.04 3.94
N VAL A 48 3.90 -9.84 4.18
CA VAL A 48 3.33 -8.59 3.66
C VAL A 48 4.25 -8.05 2.58
N ILE A 49 3.71 -7.87 1.39
CA ILE A 49 4.46 -7.46 0.21
C ILE A 49 3.96 -6.09 -0.23
N ALA A 50 4.86 -5.11 -0.30
CA ALA A 50 4.56 -3.84 -0.92
C ALA A 50 4.34 -4.01 -2.43
N ILE A 51 3.41 -3.24 -2.99
CA ILE A 51 3.19 -3.12 -4.43
C ILE A 51 3.29 -1.66 -4.86
N GLY A 52 2.93 -1.34 -6.10
CA GLY A 52 2.93 0.04 -6.59
C GLY A 52 4.32 0.69 -6.64
N SER A 53 4.39 1.97 -6.35
CA SER A 53 5.61 2.78 -6.46
C SER A 53 6.72 2.33 -5.52
N ILE A 54 6.38 1.86 -4.31
CA ILE A 54 7.35 1.36 -3.33
C ILE A 54 8.05 0.11 -3.89
N ALA A 55 7.30 -0.85 -4.43
CA ALA A 55 7.84 -2.08 -4.98
C ALA A 55 8.73 -1.83 -6.22
N ARG A 56 8.42 -0.82 -7.02
CA ARG A 56 9.21 -0.46 -8.22
C ARG A 56 10.44 0.41 -7.94
N GLY A 57 10.66 0.83 -6.68
CA GLY A 57 11.75 1.73 -6.34
C GLY A 57 11.53 3.18 -6.83
N GLU A 58 10.27 3.59 -6.99
CA GLU A 58 9.85 4.88 -7.55
C GLU A 58 9.15 5.77 -6.52
N ALA A 59 9.18 5.40 -5.25
CA ALA A 59 8.48 6.13 -4.21
C ALA A 59 9.00 7.56 -4.04
N THR A 60 8.08 8.46 -3.79
CA THR A 60 8.33 9.82 -3.32
C THR A 60 8.48 9.83 -1.79
N PRO A 61 8.86 10.96 -1.15
CA PRO A 61 8.94 11.04 0.31
C PRO A 61 7.62 10.79 1.05
N TYR A 62 6.48 10.94 0.37
CA TYR A 62 5.14 10.69 0.91
C TYR A 62 4.34 9.79 -0.05
N PRO A 63 4.74 8.51 -0.19
CA PRO A 63 4.02 7.59 -1.08
C PRO A 63 2.74 7.10 -0.41
N ASP A 64 1.79 6.69 -1.22
CA ASP A 64 0.70 5.85 -0.75
C ASP A 64 1.23 4.44 -0.47
N LEU A 65 0.76 3.82 0.61
CA LEU A 65 1.09 2.44 0.92
C LEU A 65 0.10 1.50 0.25
N GLU A 66 0.59 0.76 -0.69
CA GLU A 66 -0.13 -0.32 -1.36
C GLU A 66 0.54 -1.64 -1.00
N TYR A 67 -0.23 -2.60 -0.47
CA TYR A 67 0.35 -3.85 -0.04
C TYR A 67 -0.63 -5.03 -0.16
N ILE A 68 -0.05 -6.22 -0.22
CA ILE A 68 -0.73 -7.51 -0.27
C ILE A 68 -0.35 -8.29 0.98
N ILE A 69 -1.29 -8.99 1.59
CA ILE A 69 -1.03 -9.98 2.61
C ILE A 69 -1.06 -11.35 1.94
N LEU A 70 0.11 -11.98 1.79
CA LEU A 70 0.22 -13.36 1.36
C LEU A 70 0.07 -14.28 2.57
N ILE A 71 -0.81 -15.25 2.48
CA ILE A 71 -1.08 -16.23 3.54
C ILE A 71 -0.90 -17.65 3.03
N ALA A 72 -0.34 -18.52 3.86
CA ALA A 72 -0.10 -19.90 3.46
C ALA A 72 -1.40 -20.66 3.18
N HIS A 73 -2.44 -20.40 3.98
CA HIS A 73 -3.73 -21.09 3.88
C HIS A 73 -4.90 -20.12 4.07
N LYS A 74 -5.79 -20.06 3.09
CA LYS A 74 -7.01 -19.23 3.14
C LYS A 74 -8.17 -20.06 3.64
N THR A 75 -8.37 -20.08 4.95
CA THR A 75 -9.47 -20.78 5.59
C THR A 75 -10.44 -19.81 6.27
N PRO A 76 -11.72 -20.19 6.48
CA PRO A 76 -12.68 -19.35 7.20
C PRO A 76 -12.20 -18.95 8.60
N GLU A 77 -11.39 -19.78 9.25
CA GLU A 77 -10.87 -19.56 10.60
C GLU A 77 -9.68 -18.59 10.58
N ALA A 78 -8.88 -18.59 9.50
CA ALA A 78 -7.71 -17.73 9.38
C ALA A 78 -8.06 -16.31 8.93
N MET A 79 -9.07 -16.17 8.09
CA MET A 79 -9.41 -14.87 7.47
C MET A 79 -9.70 -13.75 8.47
N PRO A 80 -10.46 -13.96 9.58
CA PRO A 80 -10.73 -12.89 10.54
C PRO A 80 -9.47 -12.28 11.16
N PHE A 81 -8.41 -13.07 11.36
CA PHE A 81 -7.14 -12.56 11.86
C PHE A 81 -6.51 -11.57 10.86
N PHE A 82 -6.44 -11.93 9.59
CA PHE A 82 -5.80 -11.10 8.57
C PHE A 82 -6.62 -9.87 8.20
N GLU A 83 -7.96 -9.96 8.25
CA GLU A 83 -8.84 -8.80 8.14
C GLU A 83 -8.58 -7.81 9.30
N LEU A 84 -8.46 -8.32 10.52
CA LEU A 84 -8.18 -7.51 11.70
C LEU A 84 -6.75 -6.94 11.66
N LEU A 85 -5.78 -7.70 11.15
CA LEU A 85 -4.41 -7.21 10.93
C LEU A 85 -4.40 -6.03 9.97
N ALA A 86 -5.07 -6.13 8.82
CA ALA A 86 -5.19 -5.05 7.86
C ALA A 86 -5.84 -3.80 8.47
N LEU A 87 -6.92 -3.98 9.23
CA LEU A 87 -7.61 -2.89 9.93
C LEU A 87 -6.72 -2.24 11.00
N THR A 88 -6.00 -3.04 11.80
CA THR A 88 -5.08 -2.55 12.83
C THR A 88 -3.92 -1.78 12.21
N THR A 89 -3.38 -2.27 11.09
CA THR A 89 -2.35 -1.56 10.31
C THR A 89 -2.87 -0.21 9.82
N TYR A 90 -4.08 -0.16 9.28
CA TYR A 90 -4.72 1.09 8.86
C TYR A 90 -4.86 2.09 10.01
N PHE A 91 -5.35 1.65 11.18
CA PHE A 91 -5.46 2.52 12.36
C PHE A 91 -4.10 2.95 12.90
N THR A 92 -3.10 2.08 12.86
CA THR A 92 -1.74 2.41 13.31
C THR A 92 -1.16 3.52 12.43
N ILE A 93 -1.32 3.44 11.11
CA ILE A 93 -0.90 4.49 10.17
C ILE A 93 -1.66 5.79 10.44
N GLY A 94 -2.97 5.73 10.62
CA GLY A 94 -3.80 6.90 10.93
C GLY A 94 -3.38 7.59 12.23
N ASN A 95 -2.88 6.84 13.21
CA ASN A 95 -2.42 7.35 14.50
C ASN A 95 -0.97 7.88 14.52
N LEU A 96 -0.24 7.82 13.41
CA LEU A 96 1.10 8.41 13.33
C LEU A 96 1.11 9.93 13.47
N GLY A 97 -0.06 10.53 13.65
CA GLY A 97 -0.19 11.97 13.91
C GLY A 97 0.10 12.83 12.69
N GLU A 98 0.03 12.27 11.52
CA GLU A 98 0.01 13.03 10.28
C GLU A 98 -1.28 13.84 10.23
N THR A 99 -1.30 14.89 11.07
CA THR A 99 -2.36 15.89 11.03
C THR A 99 -2.31 16.56 9.66
N LYS A 100 -3.49 16.69 9.06
CA LYS A 100 -3.67 17.57 7.91
C LYS A 100 -2.91 18.86 8.19
N LEU A 101 -1.98 19.21 7.34
CA LEU A 101 -1.31 20.52 7.38
C LEU A 101 -2.31 21.62 6.97
N SER A 102 -3.45 21.66 7.65
CA SER A 102 -4.56 22.59 7.40
C SER A 102 -4.19 24.06 7.62
N TYR A 103 -3.02 24.30 8.23
CA TYR A 103 -2.51 25.65 8.46
C TYR A 103 -1.44 26.09 7.46
N MET A 104 -1.05 25.28 6.54
CA MET A 104 -0.39 25.78 5.33
C MET A 104 -1.48 26.36 4.43
N ALA A 105 -2.14 27.42 4.95
CA ALA A 105 -3.20 28.15 4.26
C ALA A 105 -2.62 29.04 3.15
N ILE A 106 -1.90 28.43 2.24
CA ILE A 106 -1.64 29.02 0.94
C ILE A 106 -2.91 28.74 0.13
N GLU A 107 -3.69 29.78 -0.14
CA GLU A 107 -5.00 29.69 -0.81
C GLU A 107 -4.93 28.85 -2.10
N GLU A 108 -3.84 29.03 -2.87
CA GLU A 108 -3.58 28.32 -4.13
C GLU A 108 -3.34 26.82 -3.94
N LEU A 109 -2.92 26.40 -2.76
CA LEU A 109 -2.68 25.00 -2.44
C LEU A 109 -3.84 24.37 -1.66
N ARG A 110 -4.86 25.15 -1.29
CA ARG A 110 -6.00 24.69 -0.48
C ARG A 110 -6.67 23.47 -1.10
N SER A 111 -6.98 23.50 -2.39
CA SER A 111 -7.62 22.38 -3.10
C SER A 111 -6.76 21.10 -3.08
N TRP A 112 -5.45 21.25 -3.04
CA TRP A 112 -4.50 20.14 -2.96
C TRP A 112 -4.45 19.54 -1.55
N PHE A 113 -4.60 20.36 -0.51
CA PHE A 113 -4.60 19.93 0.89
C PHE A 113 -6.02 19.58 1.41
N GLU A 114 -7.06 20.11 0.81
CA GLU A 114 -8.45 19.76 1.15
C GLU A 114 -8.88 18.41 0.58
N ASP A 115 -8.21 17.95 -0.46
CA ASP A 115 -8.40 16.59 -0.94
C ASP A 115 -7.84 15.62 0.10
N LYS A 116 -8.76 15.00 0.86
CA LYS A 116 -8.46 14.04 1.93
C LYS A 116 -7.59 12.88 1.47
N SER A 117 -7.50 12.66 0.15
CA SER A 117 -6.70 11.62 -0.47
C SER A 117 -5.22 11.94 -0.58
N LYS A 118 -4.81 13.20 -0.42
CA LYS A 118 -3.46 13.67 -0.77
C LYS A 118 -2.55 14.00 0.41
N ASN A 119 -2.98 13.76 1.63
CA ASN A 119 -2.23 14.18 2.83
C ASN A 119 -1.49 13.03 3.49
N GLY A 120 -0.17 13.08 3.44
CA GLY A 120 0.71 12.24 4.23
C GLY A 120 0.81 10.78 3.78
N PHE A 121 1.50 9.98 4.59
CA PHE A 121 1.60 8.55 4.41
C PHE A 121 0.27 7.88 4.74
N LYS A 122 -0.31 7.19 3.80
CA LYS A 122 -1.62 6.52 3.94
C LYS A 122 -1.66 5.23 3.14
N ILE A 123 -2.62 4.39 3.46
CA ILE A 123 -2.97 3.24 2.61
C ILE A 123 -3.81 3.76 1.45
N ASP A 124 -3.44 3.42 0.22
CA ASP A 124 -4.24 3.75 -0.94
C ASP A 124 -5.59 3.04 -0.85
N GLY A 125 -6.66 3.80 -0.94
CA GLY A 125 -7.99 3.27 -0.72
C GLY A 125 -9.12 4.09 -1.33
N LEU A 126 -8.79 5.14 -2.09
CA LEU A 126 -9.79 6.09 -2.57
C LEU A 126 -10.11 6.00 -4.05
N LEU A 127 -9.30 5.34 -4.84
CA LEU A 127 -9.61 5.06 -6.23
C LEU A 127 -10.51 3.82 -6.32
N GLU A 128 -11.53 3.87 -7.17
CA GLU A 128 -12.47 2.75 -7.38
C GLU A 128 -11.76 1.44 -7.75
N GLY A 129 -10.56 1.51 -8.33
CA GLY A 129 -9.74 0.37 -8.68
C GLY A 129 -8.86 -0.17 -7.55
N ALA A 130 -8.39 0.69 -6.64
CA ALA A 130 -7.44 0.33 -5.58
C ALA A 130 -8.12 -0.05 -4.25
N GLY A 131 -9.32 0.39 -4.06
CA GLY A 131 -10.30 0.18 -2.98
C GLY A 131 -9.84 -0.49 -1.69
N ASN A 132 -9.37 0.28 -0.71
CA ASN A 132 -9.08 -0.16 0.65
C ASN A 132 -8.20 -1.44 0.71
N ILE A 133 -7.07 -1.38 0.06
CA ILE A 133 -6.08 -2.45 0.10
C ILE A 133 -5.64 -2.70 1.56
N PRO A 134 -5.62 -3.95 2.00
CA PRO A 134 -5.89 -5.22 1.28
C PRO A 134 -7.32 -5.74 1.39
N THR A 135 -8.19 -5.11 2.16
CA THR A 135 -9.53 -5.63 2.46
C THR A 135 -10.59 -5.31 1.40
N GLY A 136 -10.29 -4.42 0.47
CA GLY A 136 -11.23 -4.01 -0.58
C GLY A 136 -12.18 -2.89 -0.16
N ASN A 137 -13.02 -2.44 -1.08
CA ASN A 137 -13.91 -1.27 -0.92
C ASN A 137 -15.30 -1.60 -0.34
N GLY A 138 -15.46 -2.74 0.32
CA GLY A 138 -16.73 -3.16 0.93
C GLY A 138 -17.71 -3.83 -0.04
N SER A 139 -17.41 -3.96 -1.34
CA SER A 139 -18.19 -4.82 -2.23
C SER A 139 -17.83 -6.28 -2.01
N GLU A 140 -18.80 -7.19 -1.98
CA GLU A 140 -18.54 -8.63 -1.81
C GLU A 140 -17.56 -9.18 -2.86
N ALA A 141 -17.60 -8.67 -4.10
CA ALA A 141 -16.73 -9.10 -5.18
C ALA A 141 -15.25 -8.71 -4.96
N LYS A 142 -14.97 -7.66 -4.17
CA LYS A 142 -13.63 -7.15 -3.89
C LYS A 142 -13.22 -7.33 -2.43
N LYS A 143 -14.06 -7.99 -1.63
CA LYS A 143 -13.75 -8.26 -0.22
C LYS A 143 -12.50 -9.11 -0.11
N ASN A 144 -11.54 -8.62 0.70
CA ASN A 144 -10.26 -9.29 0.94
C ASN A 144 -9.47 -9.61 -0.34
N HIS A 145 -9.61 -8.76 -1.35
CA HIS A 145 -9.03 -8.98 -2.67
C HIS A 145 -7.50 -9.17 -2.63
N PHE A 146 -6.82 -8.50 -1.70
CA PHE A 146 -5.36 -8.59 -1.52
C PHE A 146 -4.93 -9.34 -0.25
N ILE A 147 -5.82 -10.14 0.34
CA ILE A 147 -5.47 -11.19 1.29
C ILE A 147 -5.57 -12.51 0.54
N VAL A 148 -4.45 -13.03 0.07
CA VAL A 148 -4.40 -14.09 -0.94
C VAL A 148 -3.31 -15.11 -0.64
N THR A 149 -3.47 -16.31 -1.17
CA THR A 149 -2.38 -17.28 -1.24
C THR A 149 -1.42 -16.94 -2.39
N PRO A 150 -0.16 -17.39 -2.35
CA PRO A 150 0.76 -17.24 -3.48
C PRO A 150 0.21 -17.81 -4.79
N GLN A 151 -0.56 -18.89 -4.71
CA GLN A 151 -1.19 -19.51 -5.89
C GLN A 151 -2.28 -18.62 -6.48
N GLU A 152 -3.18 -18.08 -5.64
CA GLU A 152 -4.22 -17.14 -6.09
C GLU A 152 -3.60 -15.91 -6.76
N LEU A 153 -2.54 -15.36 -6.19
CA LEU A 153 -1.83 -14.21 -6.77
C LEU A 153 -1.23 -14.56 -8.15
N ALA A 154 -0.57 -15.72 -8.24
CA ALA A 154 0.02 -16.17 -9.50
C ALA A 154 -1.04 -16.42 -10.58
N ASP A 155 -2.19 -16.96 -10.22
CA ASP A 155 -3.28 -17.23 -11.15
C ASP A 155 -3.90 -15.94 -11.69
N ARG A 156 -4.13 -14.95 -10.80
CA ARG A 156 -4.58 -13.61 -11.23
C ARG A 156 -3.60 -12.93 -12.17
N TYR A 157 -2.32 -13.01 -11.86
CA TYR A 157 -1.29 -12.43 -12.73
C TYR A 157 -1.29 -13.07 -14.13
N ARG A 158 -1.47 -14.39 -14.21
CA ARG A 158 -1.59 -15.09 -15.51
C ARG A 158 -2.85 -14.66 -16.27
N GLU A 159 -3.97 -14.49 -15.57
CA GLU A 159 -5.22 -14.04 -16.16
C GLU A 159 -5.08 -12.65 -16.82
N VAL A 160 -4.48 -11.69 -16.11
CA VAL A 160 -4.21 -10.34 -16.64
C VAL A 160 -3.27 -10.40 -17.85
N LEU A 161 -2.24 -11.24 -17.82
CA LEU A 161 -1.32 -11.39 -18.96
C LEU A 161 -1.99 -12.00 -20.22
N HIS A 162 -2.99 -12.86 -20.03
CA HIS A 162 -3.68 -13.52 -21.16
C HIS A 162 -4.88 -12.72 -21.68
N ASN A 163 -5.48 -11.89 -20.83
CA ASN A 163 -6.61 -11.03 -21.15
C ASN A 163 -6.32 -9.60 -20.66
N PRO A 164 -5.39 -8.87 -21.31
CA PRO A 164 -5.12 -7.50 -20.90
C PRO A 164 -6.36 -6.65 -21.20
N ASP A 165 -7.09 -6.27 -20.16
CA ASP A 165 -8.15 -5.28 -20.27
C ASP A 165 -7.50 -3.90 -20.50
N PRO A 166 -7.75 -3.25 -21.64
CA PRO A 166 -7.15 -1.95 -21.94
C PRO A 166 -7.63 -0.84 -20.99
N THR A 167 -8.63 -1.08 -20.15
CA THR A 167 -9.15 -0.12 -19.15
C THR A 167 -8.53 -0.30 -17.76
N GLU A 168 -7.87 -1.43 -17.50
CA GLU A 168 -7.12 -1.70 -16.27
C GLU A 168 -5.60 -1.54 -16.51
N SER A 169 -5.18 -0.44 -17.12
CA SER A 169 -3.75 -0.11 -17.15
C SER A 169 -3.35 0.27 -15.71
N VAL A 170 -2.50 -0.56 -15.19
CA VAL A 170 -1.77 -0.49 -13.90
C VAL A 170 -1.17 0.87 -13.62
#